data_a4c96fedff38e1fcc31e94370b5784f2
#
_entry.id   a4c96fedff38e1fcc31e94370b5784f2
#
_cell.length_a   1.000
_cell.length_b   1.000
_cell.length_c   1.000
_cell.angle_alpha   90.00
_cell.angle_beta   90.00
_cell.angle_gamma   90.00
#
_symmetry.space_group_name_H-M   'P 1'
#
loop_
_entity.id
_entity.type
_entity.pdbx_description
1 polymer ?
#
loop_
_entity_poly.entity_id
_entity_poly.type
_entity_poly.pdbx_seq_one_letter_code
_entity_poly.pdbx_strand_id
1 'polypeptide(L)'
;MNNADKTMDKIVALCKGRGYVYPGSEIYGGLANTWDYGPLGVEFKNNVKKAWWKKFIQESKYNVGLDCAILMNPETWVASGHVGGFSDPLMDCKECKSRHRADKLIEDFAHEKGEDITVDGWSKEKMVEYITENNIVCPKCGKQNFTDIREFNLMFKTFQGVTEDSSSVVYLRPETAQGIFVNYLNVQKTGRMKVPFGIAQIGKSFRNEITPGNFTFRTREFEQMELEFFCAPGTDLEWHAYWKEYCMNFLLNLGIRKENLRFRDHSPEELAFYSNATADIEFVFPFGWGELWGIADRTDYDLKQHMEHSGESMEYMDPITNEKYVPYCIEPSLGADRVALAFLVEAYDEEELEGGDTRVVMHLHPALAPIKAA
;
A
#
# COMPACT_ATOMS: atom_id res chain seq x y z
N MET A 1 23.74 -12.97 -5.24
CA MET A 1 23.22 -12.29 -6.48
C MET A 1 22.67 -10.91 -6.10
N ASN A 2 22.91 -9.88 -6.93
CA ASN A 2 22.31 -8.55 -6.70
C ASN A 2 20.82 -8.54 -7.10
N ASN A 3 19.97 -7.81 -6.39
CA ASN A 3 18.52 -7.81 -6.69
C ASN A 3 18.21 -7.31 -8.11
N ALA A 4 18.97 -6.34 -8.60
CA ALA A 4 18.85 -5.83 -9.97
C ALA A 4 19.17 -6.89 -11.05
N ASP A 5 19.92 -7.93 -10.72
CA ASP A 5 20.29 -9.01 -11.65
C ASP A 5 19.28 -10.17 -11.64
N LYS A 6 18.34 -10.15 -10.69
CA LYS A 6 17.25 -11.13 -10.61
C LYS A 6 16.15 -10.79 -11.60
N THR A 7 15.39 -11.79 -12.04
CA THR A 7 14.22 -11.54 -12.89
C THR A 7 12.94 -11.93 -12.17
N MET A 8 11.84 -11.21 -12.44
CA MET A 8 10.54 -11.58 -11.89
C MET A 8 10.11 -12.98 -12.29
N ASP A 9 10.47 -13.43 -13.49
CA ASP A 9 10.15 -14.78 -13.97
C ASP A 9 10.78 -15.87 -13.08
N LYS A 10 12.04 -15.70 -12.67
CA LYS A 10 12.72 -16.62 -11.75
C LYS A 10 12.04 -16.67 -10.38
N ILE A 11 11.67 -15.50 -9.84
CA ILE A 11 10.96 -15.38 -8.56
C ILE A 11 9.57 -16.05 -8.64
N VAL A 12 8.80 -15.75 -9.69
CA VAL A 12 7.48 -16.35 -9.93
C VAL A 12 7.57 -17.85 -10.10
N ALA A 13 8.54 -18.35 -10.89
CA ALA A 13 8.77 -19.79 -11.11
C ALA A 13 9.10 -20.51 -9.79
N LEU A 14 9.97 -19.92 -8.96
CA LEU A 14 10.27 -20.45 -7.63
C LEU A 14 9.01 -20.50 -6.77
N CYS A 15 8.26 -19.40 -6.70
CA CYS A 15 7.07 -19.30 -5.85
C CYS A 15 6.01 -20.33 -6.23
N LYS A 16 5.75 -20.50 -7.52
CA LYS A 16 4.83 -21.53 -8.03
C LYS A 16 5.34 -22.94 -7.77
N GLY A 17 6.58 -23.22 -8.14
CA GLY A 17 7.18 -24.54 -8.06
C GLY A 17 7.38 -25.06 -6.63
N ARG A 18 7.47 -24.16 -5.64
CA ARG A 18 7.68 -24.50 -4.23
C ARG A 18 6.46 -24.29 -3.34
N GLY A 19 5.33 -23.88 -3.91
CA GLY A 19 4.09 -23.73 -3.14
C GLY A 19 4.06 -22.49 -2.24
N TYR A 20 4.71 -21.42 -2.65
CA TYR A 20 4.55 -20.11 -2.01
C TYR A 20 3.30 -19.41 -2.52
N VAL A 21 3.14 -19.31 -3.84
CA VAL A 21 2.02 -18.57 -4.44
C VAL A 21 1.55 -19.29 -5.70
N TYR A 22 0.25 -19.41 -5.88
CA TYR A 22 -0.40 -19.98 -7.06
C TYR A 22 -1.28 -18.92 -7.75
N PRO A 23 -1.55 -19.05 -9.08
CA PRO A 23 -2.60 -18.27 -9.72
C PRO A 23 -3.96 -18.57 -9.07
N GLY A 24 -4.71 -17.54 -8.71
CA GLY A 24 -6.03 -17.72 -8.11
C GLY A 24 -7.02 -18.37 -9.09
N SER A 25 -7.72 -19.41 -8.66
CA SER A 25 -8.71 -20.16 -9.47
C SER A 25 -8.15 -20.74 -10.76
N GLU A 26 -6.91 -21.24 -10.75
CA GLU A 26 -6.16 -21.66 -11.93
C GLU A 26 -6.89 -22.74 -12.76
N ILE A 27 -7.63 -23.66 -12.12
CA ILE A 27 -8.39 -24.72 -12.79
C ILE A 27 -9.51 -24.20 -13.72
N TYR A 28 -9.91 -22.92 -13.55
CA TYR A 28 -10.88 -22.24 -14.41
C TYR A 28 -10.21 -21.20 -15.35
N GLY A 29 -8.90 -21.29 -15.54
CA GLY A 29 -8.13 -20.33 -16.33
C GLY A 29 -7.67 -19.10 -15.55
N GLY A 30 -7.92 -19.06 -14.25
CA GLY A 30 -7.49 -18.00 -13.37
C GLY A 30 -8.35 -16.72 -13.46
N LEU A 31 -8.12 -15.81 -12.52
CA LEU A 31 -8.59 -14.45 -12.58
C LEU A 31 -7.36 -13.53 -12.62
N ALA A 32 -7.32 -12.62 -13.61
CA ALA A 32 -6.15 -11.79 -13.84
C ALA A 32 -5.65 -11.09 -12.57
N ASN A 33 -4.37 -11.33 -12.27
CA ASN A 33 -3.64 -10.77 -11.13
C ASN A 33 -4.28 -11.04 -9.76
N THR A 34 -4.84 -12.23 -9.60
CA THR A 34 -5.33 -12.78 -8.35
C THR A 34 -4.46 -13.98 -7.98
N TRP A 35 -4.02 -14.04 -6.72
CA TRP A 35 -3.03 -14.98 -6.26
C TRP A 35 -3.47 -15.65 -4.95
N ASP A 36 -3.23 -16.95 -4.85
CA ASP A 36 -3.46 -17.75 -3.66
C ASP A 36 -2.12 -18.09 -3.01
N TYR A 37 -2.01 -17.92 -1.69
CA TYR A 37 -0.82 -18.35 -0.95
C TYR A 37 -0.90 -19.85 -0.66
N GLY A 38 0.08 -20.59 -1.16
CA GLY A 38 0.21 -22.04 -0.93
C GLY A 38 0.75 -22.37 0.46
N PRO A 39 1.01 -23.66 0.76
CA PRO A 39 1.41 -24.11 2.09
C PRO A 39 2.65 -23.42 2.68
N LEU A 40 3.69 -23.20 1.86
CA LEU A 40 4.88 -22.46 2.32
C LEU A 40 4.61 -20.95 2.36
N GLY A 41 3.82 -20.43 1.42
CA GLY A 41 3.52 -19.01 1.31
C GLY A 41 2.68 -18.50 2.47
N VAL A 42 1.66 -19.24 2.91
CA VAL A 42 0.81 -18.83 4.03
C VAL A 42 1.60 -18.77 5.33
N GLU A 43 2.46 -19.76 5.60
CA GLU A 43 3.33 -19.75 6.77
C GLU A 43 4.34 -18.60 6.73
N PHE A 44 4.94 -18.37 5.56
CA PHE A 44 5.86 -17.27 5.34
C PHE A 44 5.18 -15.90 5.57
N LYS A 45 4.06 -15.64 4.93
CA LYS A 45 3.30 -14.39 5.07
C LYS A 45 2.81 -14.18 6.51
N ASN A 46 2.35 -15.25 7.16
CA ASN A 46 1.97 -15.18 8.58
C ASN A 46 3.16 -14.86 9.49
N ASN A 47 4.36 -15.37 9.19
CA ASN A 47 5.56 -15.02 9.94
C ASN A 47 5.95 -13.54 9.75
N VAL A 48 5.80 -12.99 8.54
CA VAL A 48 5.99 -11.56 8.28
C VAL A 48 5.01 -10.73 9.11
N LYS A 49 3.72 -11.06 9.07
CA LYS A 49 2.68 -10.38 9.86
C LYS A 49 2.93 -10.50 11.37
N LYS A 50 3.34 -11.67 11.86
CA LYS A 50 3.69 -11.88 13.26
C LYS A 50 4.90 -11.05 13.69
N ALA A 51 5.94 -10.95 12.86
CA ALA A 51 7.10 -10.13 13.14
C ALA A 51 6.72 -8.64 13.26
N TRP A 52 5.89 -8.15 12.34
CA TRP A 52 5.37 -6.79 12.39
C TRP A 52 4.50 -6.56 13.64
N TRP A 53 3.52 -7.44 13.91
CA TRP A 53 2.64 -7.33 15.08
C TRP A 53 3.41 -7.32 16.40
N LYS A 54 4.39 -8.21 16.49
CA LYS A 54 5.28 -8.27 17.66
C LYS A 54 6.00 -6.94 17.84
N LYS A 55 6.62 -6.42 16.76
CA LYS A 55 7.47 -5.23 16.82
C LYS A 55 6.66 -3.95 17.06
N PHE A 56 5.57 -3.76 16.32
CA PHE A 56 4.80 -2.52 16.32
C PHE A 56 3.76 -2.46 17.44
N ILE A 57 3.27 -3.58 17.95
CA ILE A 57 2.22 -3.60 18.96
C ILE A 57 2.71 -4.21 20.29
N GLN A 58 3.20 -5.46 20.27
CA GLN A 58 3.51 -6.16 21.53
C GLN A 58 4.76 -5.61 22.24
N GLU A 59 5.77 -5.15 21.51
CA GLU A 59 6.99 -4.53 22.06
C GLU A 59 6.85 -2.99 22.21
N SER A 60 5.80 -2.39 21.67
CA SER A 60 5.57 -0.95 21.78
C SER A 60 4.86 -0.60 23.09
N LYS A 61 5.32 0.47 23.72
CA LYS A 61 4.63 1.06 24.89
C LYS A 61 3.50 2.02 24.48
N TYR A 62 3.37 2.30 23.20
CA TYR A 62 2.43 3.30 22.68
C TYR A 62 1.23 2.69 21.98
N ASN A 63 1.41 1.52 21.34
CA ASN A 63 0.47 1.04 20.34
C ASN A 63 -0.41 -0.09 20.88
N VAL A 64 -1.64 -0.11 20.38
CA VAL A 64 -2.62 -1.18 20.62
C VAL A 64 -3.14 -1.70 19.27
N GLY A 65 -3.68 -2.92 19.28
CA GLY A 65 -4.23 -3.54 18.07
C GLY A 65 -5.74 -3.34 17.96
N LEU A 66 -6.22 -3.35 16.73
CA LEU A 66 -7.64 -3.32 16.37
C LEU A 66 -7.88 -4.26 15.18
N ASP A 67 -9.08 -4.80 15.07
CA ASP A 67 -9.54 -5.55 13.90
C ASP A 67 -10.94 -5.05 13.51
N CYS A 68 -11.01 -4.19 12.50
CA CYS A 68 -12.24 -3.59 12.01
C CYS A 68 -12.90 -4.46 10.94
N ALA A 69 -14.22 -4.41 10.86
CA ALA A 69 -14.97 -5.02 9.78
C ALA A 69 -14.55 -4.45 8.41
N ILE A 70 -14.57 -5.30 7.37
CA ILE A 70 -14.35 -4.87 5.98
C ILE A 70 -15.51 -4.00 5.48
N LEU A 71 -16.74 -4.43 5.78
CA LEU A 71 -17.95 -3.71 5.44
C LEU A 71 -18.23 -2.68 6.54
N MET A 72 -18.27 -1.42 6.15
CA MET A 72 -18.53 -0.29 7.04
C MET A 72 -19.68 0.56 6.49
N ASN A 73 -20.21 1.45 7.33
CA ASN A 73 -21.21 2.41 6.88
C ASN A 73 -20.64 3.20 5.68
N PRO A 74 -21.37 3.30 4.55
CA PRO A 74 -20.93 4.05 3.37
C PRO A 74 -20.52 5.51 3.66
N GLU A 75 -21.10 6.15 4.67
CA GLU A 75 -20.74 7.51 5.08
C GLU A 75 -19.28 7.64 5.53
N THR A 76 -18.67 6.54 6.01
CA THR A 76 -17.23 6.52 6.30
C THR A 76 -16.41 6.89 5.06
N TRP A 77 -16.82 6.38 3.89
CA TRP A 77 -16.12 6.60 2.62
C TRP A 77 -16.48 7.94 1.97
N VAL A 78 -17.64 8.50 2.31
CA VAL A 78 -18.01 9.87 1.95
C VAL A 78 -17.16 10.85 2.75
N ALA A 79 -17.11 10.67 4.07
CA ALA A 79 -16.34 11.53 4.99
C ALA A 79 -14.84 11.55 4.64
N SER A 80 -14.25 10.40 4.36
CA SER A 80 -12.85 10.29 3.98
C SER A 80 -12.53 10.71 2.54
N GLY A 81 -13.55 11.06 1.74
CA GLY A 81 -13.39 11.50 0.34
C GLY A 81 -13.20 10.38 -0.68
N HIS A 82 -13.16 9.10 -0.28
CA HIS A 82 -12.94 7.98 -1.20
C HIS A 82 -14.04 7.81 -2.25
N VAL A 83 -15.30 8.06 -1.89
CA VAL A 83 -16.40 7.96 -2.85
C VAL A 83 -16.27 9.00 -3.96
N GLY A 84 -15.81 10.21 -3.65
CA GLY A 84 -15.72 11.32 -4.58
C GLY A 84 -14.39 11.45 -5.32
N GLY A 85 -13.26 11.07 -4.71
CA GLY A 85 -11.92 11.43 -5.17
C GLY A 85 -10.93 10.26 -5.35
N PHE A 86 -11.29 9.04 -4.92
CA PHE A 86 -10.39 7.90 -5.06
C PHE A 86 -10.50 7.29 -6.46
N SER A 87 -9.89 7.95 -7.44
CA SER A 87 -10.01 7.59 -8.86
C SER A 87 -8.70 7.73 -9.61
N ASP A 88 -8.55 6.90 -10.65
CA ASP A 88 -7.46 6.98 -11.60
C ASP A 88 -7.93 7.64 -12.91
N PRO A 89 -7.06 8.43 -13.58
CA PRO A 89 -7.35 8.99 -14.90
C PRO A 89 -7.26 7.90 -15.98
N LEU A 90 -8.42 7.41 -16.44
CA LEU A 90 -8.55 6.30 -17.38
C LEU A 90 -8.75 6.80 -18.80
N MET A 91 -8.01 6.23 -19.77
CA MET A 91 -8.24 6.38 -21.20
C MET A 91 -8.15 5.04 -21.93
N ASP A 92 -8.92 4.88 -23.00
CA ASP A 92 -8.90 3.69 -23.85
C ASP A 92 -8.23 4.00 -25.19
N CYS A 93 -7.38 3.10 -25.70
CA CYS A 93 -6.94 3.16 -27.10
C CYS A 93 -8.11 2.81 -28.02
N LYS A 94 -8.49 3.70 -28.92
CA LYS A 94 -9.62 3.47 -29.85
C LYS A 94 -9.35 2.36 -30.86
N GLU A 95 -8.06 2.06 -31.14
CA GLU A 95 -7.64 1.04 -32.11
C GLU A 95 -7.70 -0.38 -31.53
N CYS A 96 -6.93 -0.63 -30.48
CA CYS A 96 -6.79 -1.98 -29.89
C CYS A 96 -7.65 -2.22 -28.65
N LYS A 97 -8.45 -1.24 -28.22
CA LYS A 97 -9.34 -1.28 -27.05
C LYS A 97 -8.61 -1.56 -25.72
N SER A 98 -7.30 -1.40 -25.68
CA SER A 98 -6.56 -1.50 -24.42
C SER A 98 -6.83 -0.28 -23.54
N ARG A 99 -6.86 -0.52 -22.23
CA ARG A 99 -7.04 0.51 -21.20
C ARG A 99 -5.72 0.92 -20.62
N HIS A 100 -5.57 2.22 -20.36
CA HIS A 100 -4.37 2.79 -19.80
C HIS A 100 -4.72 3.86 -18.78
N ARG A 101 -3.87 4.01 -17.78
CA ARG A 101 -3.84 5.18 -16.92
C ARG A 101 -3.07 6.28 -17.66
N ALA A 102 -3.66 7.45 -17.78
CA ALA A 102 -3.05 8.57 -18.51
C ALA A 102 -1.78 9.07 -17.80
N ASP A 103 -1.80 9.14 -16.48
CA ASP A 103 -0.65 9.50 -15.64
C ASP A 103 0.53 8.53 -15.88
N LYS A 104 0.28 7.22 -15.85
CA LYS A 104 1.34 6.21 -16.08
C LYS A 104 1.89 6.23 -17.50
N LEU A 105 1.05 6.48 -18.51
CA LEU A 105 1.54 6.64 -19.90
C LEU A 105 2.53 7.81 -20.02
N ILE A 106 2.30 8.88 -19.27
CA ILE A 106 3.18 10.05 -19.26
C ILE A 106 4.48 9.75 -18.51
N GLU A 107 4.38 9.17 -17.30
CA GLU A 107 5.53 8.83 -16.48
C GLU A 107 6.45 7.82 -17.15
N ASP A 108 5.89 6.73 -17.72
CA ASP A 108 6.65 5.72 -18.45
C ASP A 108 7.39 6.32 -19.66
N PHE A 109 6.70 7.17 -20.41
CA PHE A 109 7.31 7.86 -21.55
C PHE A 109 8.43 8.83 -21.14
N ALA A 110 8.26 9.59 -20.07
CA ALA A 110 9.27 10.49 -19.55
C ALA A 110 10.50 9.70 -19.05
N HIS A 111 10.25 8.62 -18.33
CA HIS A 111 11.31 7.73 -17.84
C HIS A 111 12.14 7.11 -18.97
N GLU A 112 11.49 6.69 -20.09
CA GLU A 112 12.20 6.19 -21.28
C GLU A 112 13.13 7.25 -21.89
N LYS A 113 12.82 8.55 -21.70
CA LYS A 113 13.65 9.68 -22.14
C LYS A 113 14.71 10.10 -21.11
N GLY A 114 14.73 9.47 -19.95
CA GLY A 114 15.62 9.82 -18.84
C GLY A 114 15.14 11.05 -18.05
N GLU A 115 13.86 11.40 -18.16
CA GLU A 115 13.21 12.46 -17.40
C GLU A 115 12.43 11.85 -16.24
N ASP A 116 12.51 12.47 -15.06
CA ASP A 116 11.73 12.09 -13.88
C ASP A 116 10.59 13.08 -13.71
N ILE A 117 9.39 12.71 -14.16
CA ILE A 117 8.19 13.54 -14.13
C ILE A 117 7.15 12.89 -13.23
N THR A 118 6.65 13.64 -12.25
CA THR A 118 5.50 13.27 -11.44
C THR A 118 4.25 13.92 -12.01
N VAL A 119 3.23 13.12 -12.27
CA VAL A 119 1.96 13.57 -12.90
C VAL A 119 0.87 13.79 -11.86
N ASP A 120 1.13 13.46 -10.59
CA ASP A 120 0.17 13.66 -9.51
C ASP A 120 -0.27 15.14 -9.42
N GLY A 121 -1.58 15.36 -9.31
CA GLY A 121 -2.17 16.69 -9.26
C GLY A 121 -2.33 17.40 -10.62
N TRP A 122 -1.94 16.78 -11.74
CA TRP A 122 -2.19 17.39 -13.05
C TRP A 122 -3.67 17.35 -13.42
N SER A 123 -4.15 18.41 -14.06
CA SER A 123 -5.48 18.40 -14.65
C SER A 123 -5.56 17.45 -15.87
N LYS A 124 -6.77 16.97 -16.18
CA LYS A 124 -7.00 16.11 -17.35
C LYS A 124 -6.57 16.79 -18.65
N GLU A 125 -6.84 18.07 -18.74
CA GLU A 125 -6.48 18.90 -19.90
C GLU A 125 -4.97 18.91 -20.09
N LYS A 126 -4.21 19.13 -19.02
CA LYS A 126 -2.74 19.12 -19.04
C LYS A 126 -2.18 17.74 -19.44
N MET A 127 -2.78 16.65 -18.92
CA MET A 127 -2.38 15.28 -19.31
C MET A 127 -2.63 15.02 -20.80
N VAL A 128 -3.80 15.41 -21.33
CA VAL A 128 -4.13 15.26 -22.76
C VAL A 128 -3.20 16.09 -23.63
N GLU A 129 -2.92 17.34 -23.24
CA GLU A 129 -1.97 18.22 -23.93
C GLU A 129 -0.59 17.57 -24.00
N TYR A 130 -0.04 17.14 -22.88
CA TYR A 130 1.28 16.48 -22.82
C TYR A 130 1.35 15.20 -23.68
N ILE A 131 0.32 14.34 -23.62
CA ILE A 131 0.22 13.12 -24.44
C ILE A 131 0.23 13.47 -25.93
N THR A 132 -0.48 14.54 -26.29
CA THR A 132 -0.62 14.98 -27.70
C THR A 132 0.67 15.59 -28.20
N GLU A 133 1.26 16.53 -27.48
CA GLU A 133 2.48 17.27 -27.87
C GLU A 133 3.69 16.35 -27.98
N ASN A 134 3.81 15.38 -27.09
CA ASN A 134 4.91 14.43 -27.07
C ASN A 134 4.68 13.20 -27.96
N ASN A 135 3.56 13.15 -28.68
CA ASN A 135 3.18 12.03 -29.56
C ASN A 135 3.24 10.67 -28.80
N ILE A 136 2.77 10.64 -27.57
CA ILE A 136 2.74 9.40 -26.78
C ILE A 136 1.78 8.41 -27.44
N VAL A 137 2.27 7.21 -27.71
CA VAL A 137 1.51 6.16 -28.41
C VAL A 137 1.07 5.04 -27.44
N CYS A 138 0.04 4.33 -27.83
CA CYS A 138 -0.39 3.14 -27.10
C CYS A 138 0.75 2.10 -27.07
N PRO A 139 1.22 1.66 -25.90
CA PRO A 139 2.31 0.69 -25.79
C PRO A 139 1.95 -0.68 -26.37
N LYS A 140 0.65 -0.98 -26.54
CA LYS A 140 0.19 -2.25 -27.10
C LYS A 140 0.17 -2.27 -28.64
N CYS A 141 -0.23 -1.20 -29.28
CA CYS A 141 -0.42 -1.19 -30.75
C CYS A 141 0.34 -0.09 -31.49
N GLY A 142 1.07 0.79 -30.78
CA GLY A 142 1.86 1.87 -31.36
C GLY A 142 1.07 3.00 -32.00
N LYS A 143 -0.24 3.12 -31.76
CA LYS A 143 -1.09 4.17 -32.34
C LYS A 143 -1.42 5.24 -31.29
N GLN A 144 -1.44 6.49 -31.72
CA GLN A 144 -1.88 7.63 -30.91
C GLN A 144 -3.35 7.94 -31.25
N ASN A 145 -4.27 7.15 -30.69
CA ASN A 145 -5.70 7.38 -30.89
C ASN A 145 -6.43 6.94 -29.61
N PHE A 146 -6.53 7.88 -28.66
CA PHE A 146 -7.12 7.63 -27.35
C PHE A 146 -8.51 8.28 -27.22
N THR A 147 -9.30 7.79 -26.26
CA THR A 147 -10.51 8.46 -25.78
C THR A 147 -10.14 9.65 -24.88
N ASP A 148 -11.13 10.48 -24.57
CA ASP A 148 -10.99 11.45 -23.49
C ASP A 148 -10.70 10.75 -22.17
N ILE A 149 -10.01 11.47 -21.26
CA ILE A 149 -9.72 10.97 -19.89
C ILE A 149 -10.99 11.03 -19.06
N ARG A 150 -11.34 9.91 -18.43
CA ARG A 150 -12.43 9.79 -17.48
C ARG A 150 -11.91 9.32 -16.15
N GLU A 151 -12.54 9.76 -15.07
CA GLU A 151 -12.26 9.24 -13.73
C GLU A 151 -12.81 7.82 -13.57
N PHE A 152 -11.99 6.93 -13.05
CA PHE A 152 -12.38 5.58 -12.69
C PHE A 152 -12.18 5.38 -11.20
N ASN A 153 -13.29 5.37 -10.44
CA ASN A 153 -13.23 5.15 -9.00
C ASN A 153 -12.78 3.72 -8.68
N LEU A 154 -11.77 3.59 -7.83
CA LEU A 154 -11.11 2.32 -7.51
C LEU A 154 -11.85 1.50 -6.44
N MET A 155 -12.94 2.01 -5.85
CA MET A 155 -13.69 1.27 -4.84
C MET A 155 -14.53 0.17 -5.47
N PHE A 156 -14.42 -1.06 -4.95
CA PHE A 156 -15.37 -2.12 -5.24
C PHE A 156 -16.70 -1.84 -4.54
N LYS A 157 -17.78 -1.88 -5.31
CA LYS A 157 -19.17 -1.77 -4.81
C LYS A 157 -19.79 -3.14 -4.70
N THR A 158 -20.60 -3.33 -3.66
CA THR A 158 -21.51 -4.46 -3.50
C THR A 158 -22.80 -3.99 -2.87
N PHE A 159 -23.73 -4.89 -2.61
CA PHE A 159 -25.05 -4.56 -2.05
C PHE A 159 -25.29 -5.36 -0.77
N GLN A 160 -25.95 -4.73 0.19
CA GLN A 160 -26.39 -5.39 1.42
C GLN A 160 -27.90 -5.55 1.39
N GLY A 161 -28.39 -6.76 1.66
CA GLY A 161 -29.81 -7.08 1.63
C GLY A 161 -30.24 -7.78 0.34
N VAL A 162 -31.54 -7.76 0.06
CA VAL A 162 -32.15 -8.53 -1.04
C VAL A 162 -32.38 -7.73 -2.32
N THR A 163 -32.22 -6.42 -2.27
CA THR A 163 -32.38 -5.50 -3.41
C THR A 163 -31.06 -4.86 -3.79
N GLU A 164 -30.84 -4.71 -5.09
CA GLU A 164 -29.68 -4.03 -5.65
C GLU A 164 -30.07 -2.62 -6.08
N ASP A 165 -30.23 -1.72 -5.12
CA ASP A 165 -30.56 -0.32 -5.35
C ASP A 165 -29.54 0.63 -4.70
N SER A 166 -29.66 1.92 -4.94
CA SER A 166 -28.71 2.92 -4.45
C SER A 166 -28.65 3.01 -2.92
N SER A 167 -29.72 2.62 -2.22
CA SER A 167 -29.78 2.67 -0.76
C SER A 167 -29.13 1.47 -0.08
N SER A 168 -28.89 0.39 -0.84
CA SER A 168 -28.30 -0.86 -0.37
C SER A 168 -26.81 -0.98 -0.70
N VAL A 169 -26.23 0.04 -1.37
CA VAL A 169 -24.81 0.04 -1.75
C VAL A 169 -23.90 0.06 -0.53
N VAL A 170 -22.96 -0.86 -0.49
CA VAL A 170 -21.82 -0.86 0.44
C VAL A 170 -20.52 -1.05 -0.36
N TYR A 171 -19.39 -0.74 0.26
CA TYR A 171 -18.09 -0.82 -0.38
C TYR A 171 -17.20 -1.83 0.32
N LEU A 172 -16.35 -2.51 -0.46
CA LEU A 172 -15.20 -3.20 0.10
C LEU A 172 -14.15 -2.14 0.41
N ARG A 173 -13.65 -2.11 1.65
CA ARG A 173 -12.71 -1.07 2.08
C ARG A 173 -11.46 -1.03 1.21
N PRO A 174 -11.03 0.15 0.73
CA PRO A 174 -9.81 0.31 -0.08
C PRO A 174 -8.54 0.43 0.77
N GLU A 175 -8.70 0.62 2.09
CA GLU A 175 -7.64 0.73 3.08
C GLU A 175 -8.14 0.35 4.48
N THR A 176 -7.24 0.05 5.38
CA THR A 176 -7.56 -0.27 6.77
C THR A 176 -7.59 0.97 7.68
N ALA A 177 -7.02 2.09 7.26
CA ALA A 177 -6.88 3.33 8.03
C ALA A 177 -8.23 3.87 8.54
N GLN A 178 -9.24 3.96 7.67
CA GLN A 178 -10.52 4.57 8.05
C GLN A 178 -11.26 3.79 9.14
N GLY A 179 -11.09 2.45 9.19
CA GLY A 179 -11.58 1.65 10.30
C GLY A 179 -10.94 2.03 11.64
N ILE A 180 -9.70 2.48 11.63
CA ILE A 180 -9.00 2.95 12.81
C ILE A 180 -9.54 4.33 13.22
N PHE A 181 -9.66 5.28 12.30
CA PHE A 181 -10.17 6.62 12.60
C PHE A 181 -11.58 6.60 13.20
N VAL A 182 -12.52 5.85 12.61
CA VAL A 182 -13.89 5.75 13.16
C VAL A 182 -13.96 5.07 14.52
N ASN A 183 -12.93 4.30 14.91
CA ASN A 183 -12.82 3.65 16.21
C ASN A 183 -11.90 4.39 17.20
N TYR A 184 -11.33 5.53 16.80
CA TYR A 184 -10.42 6.31 17.65
C TYR A 184 -10.97 6.54 19.06
N LEU A 185 -12.20 7.07 19.19
CA LEU A 185 -12.83 7.34 20.48
C LEU A 185 -13.08 6.07 21.30
N ASN A 186 -13.48 4.98 20.64
CA ASN A 186 -13.72 3.69 21.31
C ASN A 186 -12.43 3.18 21.95
N VAL A 187 -11.34 3.17 21.19
CA VAL A 187 -10.04 2.69 21.67
C VAL A 187 -9.47 3.63 22.72
N GLN A 188 -9.50 4.94 22.48
CA GLN A 188 -8.99 5.96 23.41
C GLN A 188 -9.68 5.86 24.78
N LYS A 189 -11.02 5.76 24.80
CA LYS A 189 -11.81 5.71 26.06
C LYS A 189 -11.67 4.38 26.76
N THR A 190 -11.83 3.25 26.07
CA THR A 190 -11.80 1.92 26.68
C THR A 190 -10.40 1.52 27.13
N GLY A 191 -9.38 1.88 26.33
CA GLY A 191 -7.98 1.66 26.66
C GLY A 191 -7.40 2.72 27.61
N ARG A 192 -8.14 3.80 27.90
CA ARG A 192 -7.64 4.98 28.65
C ARG A 192 -6.32 5.50 28.08
N MET A 193 -6.24 5.50 26.73
CA MET A 193 -5.03 5.86 26.03
C MET A 193 -4.75 7.35 26.19
N LYS A 194 -3.47 7.66 26.36
CA LYS A 194 -2.98 9.04 26.40
C LYS A 194 -2.15 9.32 25.16
N VAL A 195 -2.32 10.49 24.57
CA VAL A 195 -1.47 10.98 23.47
C VAL A 195 -0.05 11.18 24.00
N PRO A 196 1.02 10.66 23.32
CA PRO A 196 0.94 9.95 22.04
C PRO A 196 0.59 8.47 22.18
N PHE A 197 -0.24 7.95 21.28
CA PHE A 197 -0.53 6.51 21.17
C PHE A 197 -0.90 6.13 19.74
N GLY A 198 -0.74 4.86 19.41
CA GLY A 198 -1.08 4.33 18.10
C GLY A 198 -2.13 3.22 18.15
N ILE A 199 -2.89 3.10 17.08
CA ILE A 199 -3.83 2.01 16.83
C ILE A 199 -3.39 1.34 15.54
N ALA A 200 -3.18 0.02 15.59
CA ALA A 200 -2.65 -0.73 14.48
C ALA A 200 -3.58 -1.87 14.06
N GLN A 201 -3.62 -2.15 12.77
CA GLN A 201 -4.43 -3.20 12.18
C GLN A 201 -3.68 -3.96 11.10
N ILE A 202 -3.94 -5.26 10.99
CA ILE A 202 -3.64 -6.08 9.82
C ILE A 202 -4.98 -6.49 9.22
N GLY A 203 -5.19 -6.23 7.93
CA GLY A 203 -6.46 -6.59 7.32
C GLY A 203 -6.46 -6.52 5.80
N LYS A 204 -7.44 -7.20 5.21
CA LYS A 204 -7.71 -7.17 3.77
C LYS A 204 -8.21 -5.80 3.33
N SER A 205 -7.72 -5.36 2.16
CA SER A 205 -8.16 -4.17 1.44
C SER A 205 -8.34 -4.49 -0.04
N PHE A 206 -9.14 -3.69 -0.73
CA PHE A 206 -9.59 -3.97 -2.09
C PHE A 206 -9.54 -2.71 -2.93
N ARG A 207 -8.82 -2.75 -4.05
CA ARG A 207 -8.75 -1.65 -5.02
C ARG A 207 -8.96 -2.20 -6.41
N ASN A 208 -9.95 -1.70 -7.12
CA ASN A 208 -10.25 -2.14 -8.49
C ASN A 208 -9.23 -1.57 -9.49
N GLU A 209 -7.97 -1.94 -9.29
CA GLU A 209 -6.83 -1.48 -10.07
C GLU A 209 -7.03 -1.67 -11.57
N ILE A 210 -6.74 -0.64 -12.35
CA ILE A 210 -6.84 -0.66 -13.82
C ILE A 210 -5.70 -1.50 -14.41
N THR A 211 -4.50 -1.29 -13.91
CA THR A 211 -3.26 -1.95 -14.35
C THR A 211 -2.57 -2.70 -13.22
N PRO A 212 -3.20 -3.77 -12.69
CA PRO A 212 -2.51 -4.62 -11.72
C PRO A 212 -1.33 -5.32 -12.38
N GLY A 213 -0.27 -5.62 -11.62
CA GLY A 213 0.92 -6.21 -12.23
C GLY A 213 2.03 -6.52 -11.25
N ASN A 214 3.15 -6.96 -11.80
CA ASN A 214 4.35 -7.32 -11.06
C ASN A 214 4.08 -8.34 -9.94
N PHE A 215 3.39 -9.44 -10.30
CA PHE A 215 3.06 -10.54 -9.39
C PHE A 215 2.22 -10.04 -8.19
N THR A 216 2.66 -10.27 -6.94
CA THR A 216 1.96 -9.83 -5.73
C THR A 216 2.25 -8.38 -5.33
N PHE A 217 2.98 -7.62 -6.15
CA PHE A 217 3.30 -6.22 -5.88
C PHE A 217 2.08 -5.30 -5.98
N ARG A 218 1.24 -5.48 -7.03
CA ARG A 218 0.02 -4.69 -7.24
C ARG A 218 -1.14 -5.59 -7.64
N THR A 219 -2.02 -5.86 -6.71
CA THR A 219 -3.18 -6.75 -6.84
C THR A 219 -4.46 -6.01 -6.48
N ARG A 220 -5.62 -6.56 -6.83
CA ARG A 220 -6.92 -5.97 -6.49
C ARG A 220 -7.40 -6.31 -5.08
N GLU A 221 -6.95 -7.43 -4.55
CA GLU A 221 -7.17 -7.86 -3.18
C GLU A 221 -5.79 -8.05 -2.53
N PHE A 222 -5.55 -7.38 -1.41
CA PHE A 222 -4.26 -7.40 -0.72
C PHE A 222 -4.46 -7.27 0.79
N GLU A 223 -3.41 -7.44 1.56
CA GLU A 223 -3.41 -7.21 3.02
C GLU A 223 -2.53 -6.02 3.35
N GLN A 224 -3.05 -5.11 4.19
CA GLN A 224 -2.28 -4.00 4.76
C GLN A 224 -1.93 -4.29 6.21
N MET A 225 -0.79 -3.75 6.64
CA MET A 225 -0.36 -3.61 8.02
C MET A 225 -0.20 -2.10 8.24
N GLU A 226 -1.15 -1.50 8.92
CA GLU A 226 -1.27 -0.06 9.10
C GLU A 226 -1.23 0.31 10.58
N LEU A 227 -0.58 1.42 10.88
CA LEU A 227 -0.52 2.04 12.19
C LEU A 227 -0.93 3.51 12.02
N GLU A 228 -1.98 3.93 12.76
CA GLU A 228 -2.34 5.33 12.92
C GLU A 228 -1.84 5.80 14.29
N PHE A 229 -0.78 6.60 14.27
CA PHE A 229 -0.13 7.08 15.48
C PHE A 229 -0.52 8.52 15.77
N PHE A 230 -1.30 8.71 16.82
CA PHE A 230 -1.86 9.98 17.24
C PHE A 230 -0.88 10.72 18.16
N CYS A 231 -0.55 11.96 17.81
CA CYS A 231 0.37 12.83 18.54
C CYS A 231 -0.20 14.23 18.76
N ALA A 232 0.42 15.01 19.65
CA ALA A 232 0.04 16.41 19.84
C ALA A 232 0.46 17.25 18.63
N PRO A 233 -0.39 18.20 18.16
CA PRO A 233 -0.01 19.16 17.13
C PRO A 233 1.33 19.85 17.44
N GLY A 234 2.19 19.99 16.44
CA GLY A 234 3.54 20.57 16.58
C GLY A 234 4.62 19.59 17.03
N THR A 235 4.27 18.30 17.30
CA THR A 235 5.23 17.22 17.54
C THR A 235 5.27 16.22 16.40
N ASP A 236 4.48 16.42 15.39
CA ASP A 236 4.23 15.55 14.24
C ASP A 236 5.51 15.25 13.44
N LEU A 237 6.29 16.27 13.09
CA LEU A 237 7.53 16.06 12.32
C LEU A 237 8.59 15.28 13.09
N GLU A 238 8.65 15.40 14.43
CA GLU A 238 9.54 14.56 15.25
C GLU A 238 9.09 13.10 15.25
N TRP A 239 7.77 12.85 15.35
CA TRP A 239 7.21 11.52 15.27
C TRP A 239 7.31 10.92 13.86
N HIS A 240 7.15 11.73 12.82
CA HIS A 240 7.36 11.29 11.45
C HIS A 240 8.81 10.80 11.26
N ALA A 241 9.80 11.58 11.69
CA ALA A 241 11.20 11.17 11.64
C ALA A 241 11.47 9.89 12.46
N TYR A 242 10.88 9.78 13.66
CA TYR A 242 10.97 8.57 14.49
C TYR A 242 10.44 7.33 13.75
N TRP A 243 9.24 7.41 13.15
CA TRP A 243 8.64 6.28 12.47
C TRP A 243 9.37 5.92 11.18
N LYS A 244 9.93 6.86 10.44
CA LYS A 244 10.81 6.58 9.30
C LYS A 244 11.96 5.65 9.70
N GLU A 245 12.71 6.02 10.71
CA GLU A 245 13.84 5.23 11.20
C GLU A 245 13.39 3.89 11.80
N TYR A 246 12.27 3.87 12.51
CA TYR A 246 11.74 2.66 13.12
C TYR A 246 11.35 1.62 12.06
N CYS A 247 10.67 2.04 10.99
CA CYS A 247 10.28 1.20 9.87
C CYS A 247 11.49 0.70 9.08
N MET A 248 12.46 1.55 8.80
CA MET A 248 13.72 1.17 8.14
C MET A 248 14.45 0.10 8.95
N ASN A 249 14.62 0.31 10.25
CA ASN A 249 15.29 -0.63 11.12
C ASN A 249 14.56 -1.98 11.24
N PHE A 250 13.23 -2.01 11.14
CA PHE A 250 12.48 -3.26 11.08
C PHE A 250 12.87 -4.10 9.86
N LEU A 251 12.96 -3.50 8.68
CA LEU A 251 13.33 -4.19 7.45
C LEU A 251 14.79 -4.70 7.49
N LEU A 252 15.72 -3.87 7.96
CA LEU A 252 17.13 -4.23 8.11
C LEU A 252 17.31 -5.39 9.10
N ASN A 253 16.60 -5.36 10.23
CA ASN A 253 16.68 -6.40 11.26
C ASN A 253 16.08 -7.74 10.81
N LEU A 254 15.25 -7.75 9.78
CA LEU A 254 14.69 -8.96 9.17
C LEU A 254 15.47 -9.42 7.93
N GLY A 255 16.63 -8.81 7.66
CA GLY A 255 17.60 -9.31 6.70
C GLY A 255 17.57 -8.65 5.32
N ILE A 256 16.81 -7.57 5.11
CA ILE A 256 16.96 -6.78 3.88
C ILE A 256 18.26 -5.99 3.99
N ARG A 257 19.10 -6.04 2.95
CA ARG A 257 20.36 -5.31 2.90
C ARG A 257 20.13 -3.82 2.68
N LYS A 258 20.93 -2.99 3.36
CA LYS A 258 20.78 -1.53 3.34
C LYS A 258 20.88 -0.93 1.92
N GLU A 259 21.77 -1.47 1.10
CA GLU A 259 21.96 -1.03 -0.29
C GLU A 259 20.75 -1.28 -1.20
N ASN A 260 19.81 -2.12 -0.75
CA ASN A 260 18.56 -2.42 -1.46
C ASN A 260 17.37 -1.60 -0.97
N LEU A 261 17.60 -0.68 -0.02
CA LEU A 261 16.59 0.21 0.55
C LEU A 261 17.04 1.67 0.41
N ARG A 262 16.08 2.56 0.19
CA ARG A 262 16.32 4.00 0.28
C ARG A 262 15.09 4.73 0.81
N PHE A 263 15.28 5.92 1.36
CA PHE A 263 14.20 6.86 1.58
C PHE A 263 13.95 7.69 0.31
N ARG A 264 12.69 7.96 0.04
CA ARG A 264 12.22 8.95 -0.93
C ARG A 264 11.27 9.89 -0.20
N ASP A 265 11.75 11.07 0.14
CA ASP A 265 10.89 12.12 0.69
C ASP A 265 10.11 12.78 -0.45
N HIS A 266 8.81 13.00 -0.26
CA HIS A 266 7.98 13.67 -1.24
C HIS A 266 8.27 15.16 -1.27
N SER A 267 8.32 15.74 -2.46
CA SER A 267 8.43 17.19 -2.63
C SER A 267 7.14 17.89 -2.20
N PRO A 268 7.16 19.20 -1.91
CA PRO A 268 5.95 19.93 -1.54
C PRO A 268 4.82 19.85 -2.58
N GLU A 269 5.17 19.68 -3.85
CA GLU A 269 4.22 19.55 -4.97
C GLU A 269 3.56 18.17 -5.04
N GLU A 270 4.22 17.14 -4.48
CA GLU A 270 3.71 15.76 -4.42
C GLU A 270 2.87 15.49 -3.18
N LEU A 271 2.99 16.34 -2.14
CA LEU A 271 2.25 16.13 -0.90
C LEU A 271 0.75 16.23 -1.13
N ALA A 272 0.00 15.30 -0.55
CA ALA A 272 -1.44 15.45 -0.42
C ALA A 272 -1.76 16.76 0.34
N PHE A 273 -2.84 17.43 -0.02
CA PHE A 273 -3.21 18.74 0.53
C PHE A 273 -3.39 18.74 2.06
N TYR A 274 -3.54 17.58 2.67
CA TYR A 274 -3.69 17.41 4.11
C TYR A 274 -2.38 16.96 4.80
N SER A 275 -1.31 16.71 4.05
CA SER A 275 -0.06 16.17 4.59
C SER A 275 1.00 17.25 4.78
N ASN A 276 1.67 17.24 5.94
CA ASN A 276 2.83 18.10 6.20
C ASN A 276 4.14 17.45 5.72
N ALA A 277 4.21 16.13 5.70
CA ALA A 277 5.36 15.36 5.27
C ALA A 277 4.95 13.95 4.86
N THR A 278 5.52 13.43 3.78
CA THR A 278 5.39 12.03 3.37
C THR A 278 6.74 11.53 2.92
N ALA A 279 7.07 10.31 3.31
CA ALA A 279 8.27 9.64 2.86
C ALA A 279 7.95 8.18 2.55
N ASP A 280 8.55 7.65 1.48
CA ASP A 280 8.52 6.24 1.17
C ASP A 280 9.84 5.58 1.56
N ILE A 281 9.76 4.35 2.04
CA ILE A 281 10.89 3.43 1.97
C ILE A 281 10.71 2.64 0.69
N GLU A 282 11.64 2.79 -0.24
CA GLU A 282 11.67 2.06 -1.49
C GLU A 282 12.65 0.88 -1.40
N PHE A 283 12.30 -0.20 -2.10
CA PHE A 283 13.13 -1.39 -2.26
C PHE A 283 13.42 -1.64 -3.74
N VAL A 284 14.63 -2.12 -4.05
CA VAL A 284 15.00 -2.49 -5.40
C VAL A 284 14.50 -3.89 -5.74
N PHE A 285 13.38 -3.93 -6.46
CA PHE A 285 12.82 -5.12 -7.06
C PHE A 285 13.51 -5.46 -8.39
N PRO A 286 13.30 -6.65 -8.98
CA PRO A 286 13.83 -6.97 -10.31
C PRO A 286 13.33 -6.04 -11.44
N PHE A 287 12.23 -5.33 -11.23
CA PHE A 287 11.68 -4.34 -12.16
C PHE A 287 12.07 -2.88 -11.82
N GLY A 288 12.98 -2.69 -10.88
CA GLY A 288 13.46 -1.37 -10.44
C GLY A 288 13.03 -0.99 -9.03
N TRP A 289 13.24 0.27 -8.67
CA TRP A 289 12.82 0.80 -7.38
C TRP A 289 11.30 0.84 -7.29
N GLY A 290 10.78 0.38 -6.18
CA GLY A 290 9.34 0.38 -5.89
C GLY A 290 9.07 0.71 -4.44
N GLU A 291 8.03 1.48 -4.21
CA GLU A 291 7.52 1.80 -2.89
C GLU A 291 7.21 0.53 -2.11
N LEU A 292 7.80 0.41 -0.93
CA LEU A 292 7.59 -0.70 -0.02
C LEU A 292 6.78 -0.28 1.20
N TRP A 293 7.01 0.91 1.73
CA TRP A 293 6.39 1.42 2.95
C TRP A 293 6.19 2.93 2.87
N GLY A 294 4.96 3.41 2.93
CA GLY A 294 4.65 4.82 3.06
C GLY A 294 4.60 5.26 4.52
N ILE A 295 5.16 6.41 4.84
CA ILE A 295 5.07 7.05 6.14
C ILE A 295 4.59 8.48 5.93
N ALA A 296 3.34 8.78 6.29
CA ALA A 296 2.71 10.07 6.06
C ALA A 296 2.37 10.77 7.38
N ASP A 297 2.60 12.06 7.44
CA ASP A 297 2.00 12.95 8.42
C ASP A 297 0.67 13.46 7.83
N ARG A 298 -0.43 12.92 8.33
CA ARG A 298 -1.80 13.21 7.87
C ARG A 298 -2.44 14.38 8.59
N THR A 299 -1.71 15.04 9.48
CA THR A 299 -2.21 16.11 10.34
C THR A 299 -3.46 15.67 11.14
N ASP A 300 -4.43 16.52 11.36
CA ASP A 300 -5.72 16.21 11.99
C ASP A 300 -6.85 15.96 10.98
N TYR A 301 -6.50 15.82 9.70
CA TYR A 301 -7.46 15.80 8.60
C TYR A 301 -8.56 14.76 8.76
N ASP A 302 -8.18 13.48 8.90
CA ASP A 302 -9.15 12.38 8.95
C ASP A 302 -10.09 12.49 10.15
N LEU A 303 -9.55 12.79 11.33
CA LEU A 303 -10.38 13.00 12.53
C LEU A 303 -11.35 14.17 12.35
N LYS A 304 -10.92 15.29 11.76
CA LYS A 304 -11.79 16.42 11.45
C LYS A 304 -12.87 16.07 10.43
N GLN A 305 -12.54 15.34 9.37
CA GLN A 305 -13.53 14.88 8.39
C GLN A 305 -14.62 14.04 9.04
N HIS A 306 -14.24 13.09 9.89
CA HIS A 306 -15.21 12.30 10.63
C HIS A 306 -15.99 13.11 11.67
N MET A 307 -15.40 14.10 12.31
CA MET A 307 -16.14 15.02 13.19
C MET A 307 -17.20 15.80 12.43
N GLU A 308 -16.84 16.38 11.28
CA GLU A 308 -17.77 17.18 10.46
C GLU A 308 -18.95 16.36 9.95
N HIS A 309 -18.70 15.13 9.50
CA HIS A 309 -19.74 14.27 8.93
C HIS A 309 -20.59 13.56 9.98
N SER A 310 -20.03 13.18 11.11
CA SER A 310 -20.76 12.46 12.17
C SER A 310 -21.38 13.38 13.21
N GLY A 311 -20.85 14.59 13.39
CA GLY A 311 -21.20 15.49 14.49
C GLY A 311 -20.60 15.08 15.85
N GLU A 312 -19.79 14.03 15.92
CA GLU A 312 -19.14 13.57 17.14
C GLU A 312 -17.77 14.23 17.32
N SER A 313 -17.50 14.80 18.51
CA SER A 313 -16.19 15.38 18.79
C SER A 313 -15.13 14.30 19.02
N MET A 314 -14.05 14.35 18.24
CA MET A 314 -12.85 13.50 18.38
C MET A 314 -11.69 14.25 19.04
N GLU A 315 -11.96 15.36 19.71
CA GLU A 315 -10.97 16.10 20.47
C GLU A 315 -10.40 15.25 21.62
N TYR A 316 -9.11 15.36 21.81
CA TYR A 316 -8.42 14.84 23.00
C TYR A 316 -8.32 15.93 24.05
N MET A 317 -8.63 15.58 25.31
CA MET A 317 -8.38 16.41 26.46
C MET A 317 -7.09 15.96 27.13
N ASP A 318 -6.06 16.76 27.08
CA ASP A 318 -4.81 16.45 27.78
C ASP A 318 -5.02 16.56 29.31
N PRO A 319 -4.83 15.46 30.05
CA PRO A 319 -5.08 15.46 31.49
C PRO A 319 -4.02 16.24 32.31
N ILE A 320 -2.92 16.65 31.67
CA ILE A 320 -1.84 17.41 32.32
C ILE A 320 -2.04 18.90 32.14
N THR A 321 -2.25 19.33 30.88
CA THR A 321 -2.39 20.75 30.51
C THR A 321 -3.83 21.24 30.59
N ASN A 322 -4.82 20.35 30.57
CA ASN A 322 -6.25 20.63 30.41
C ASN A 322 -6.58 21.32 29.07
N GLU A 323 -5.70 21.21 28.09
CA GLU A 323 -5.95 21.72 26.74
C GLU A 323 -6.72 20.69 25.92
N LYS A 324 -7.58 21.20 25.03
CA LYS A 324 -8.28 20.36 24.04
C LYS A 324 -7.69 20.60 22.66
N TYR A 325 -7.48 19.53 21.93
CA TYR A 325 -7.05 19.57 20.53
C TYR A 325 -7.48 18.32 19.78
N VAL A 326 -7.56 18.40 18.47
CA VAL A 326 -7.66 17.23 17.59
C VAL A 326 -6.25 16.73 17.37
N PRO A 327 -5.92 15.47 17.72
CA PRO A 327 -4.56 14.94 17.50
C PRO A 327 -4.17 14.93 16.03
N TYR A 328 -2.88 15.11 15.77
CA TYR A 328 -2.28 14.81 14.47
C TYR A 328 -1.99 13.33 14.37
N CYS A 329 -1.94 12.82 13.16
CA CYS A 329 -1.74 11.39 12.87
C CYS A 329 -0.52 11.16 11.99
N ILE A 330 0.37 10.26 12.42
CA ILE A 330 1.44 9.73 11.59
C ILE A 330 1.05 8.30 11.19
N GLU A 331 1.03 8.04 9.89
CA GLU A 331 0.61 6.77 9.29
C GLU A 331 1.80 6.03 8.65
N PRO A 332 2.41 5.05 9.29
CA PRO A 332 3.21 4.03 8.63
C PRO A 332 2.30 2.94 8.03
N SER A 333 2.20 2.88 6.70
CA SER A 333 1.35 1.93 5.96
C SER A 333 2.18 1.01 5.07
N LEU A 334 2.01 -0.30 5.23
CA LEU A 334 2.78 -1.36 4.58
C LEU A 334 1.86 -2.44 4.01
N GLY A 335 2.04 -2.79 2.73
CA GLY A 335 1.39 -3.95 2.13
C GLY A 335 2.06 -5.26 2.55
N ALA A 336 1.33 -6.16 3.22
CA ALA A 336 1.86 -7.46 3.64
C ALA A 336 2.30 -8.32 2.44
N ASP A 337 1.57 -8.27 1.34
CA ASP A 337 1.89 -8.99 0.10
C ASP A 337 3.16 -8.43 -0.56
N ARG A 338 3.29 -7.10 -0.58
CA ARG A 338 4.42 -6.39 -1.18
C ARG A 338 5.70 -6.62 -0.38
N VAL A 339 5.67 -6.53 0.95
CA VAL A 339 6.85 -6.79 1.78
C VAL A 339 7.23 -8.28 1.79
N ALA A 340 6.26 -9.19 1.73
CA ALA A 340 6.54 -10.61 1.57
C ALA A 340 7.29 -10.88 0.24
N LEU A 341 6.88 -10.23 -0.86
CA LEU A 341 7.60 -10.29 -2.12
C LEU A 341 9.03 -9.74 -1.98
N ALA A 342 9.21 -8.59 -1.31
CA ALA A 342 10.54 -8.01 -1.09
C ALA A 342 11.47 -8.98 -0.33
N PHE A 343 10.99 -9.63 0.73
CA PHE A 343 11.77 -10.63 1.46
C PHE A 343 12.09 -11.88 0.61
N LEU A 344 11.18 -12.33 -0.26
CA LEU A 344 11.44 -13.43 -1.19
C LEU A 344 12.50 -13.04 -2.23
N VAL A 345 12.40 -11.84 -2.79
CA VAL A 345 13.39 -11.30 -3.73
C VAL A 345 14.75 -11.19 -3.05
N GLU A 346 14.82 -10.63 -1.84
CA GLU A 346 16.06 -10.47 -1.09
C GLU A 346 16.73 -11.82 -0.80
N ALA A 347 15.93 -12.80 -0.38
CA ALA A 347 16.42 -14.12 0.03
C ALA A 347 16.83 -15.02 -1.14
N TYR A 348 16.35 -14.78 -2.36
CA TYR A 348 16.64 -15.60 -3.54
C TYR A 348 18.11 -15.50 -3.93
N ASP A 349 18.78 -16.65 -4.11
CA ASP A 349 20.14 -16.73 -4.63
C ASP A 349 20.33 -17.97 -5.50
N GLU A 350 21.32 -17.91 -6.39
CA GLU A 350 21.74 -19.04 -7.23
C GLU A 350 23.20 -19.38 -6.91
N GLU A 351 23.44 -20.61 -6.47
CA GLU A 351 24.78 -21.10 -6.14
C GLU A 351 25.26 -22.05 -7.23
N GLU A 352 26.49 -21.86 -7.69
CA GLU A 352 27.15 -22.81 -8.58
C GLU A 352 27.66 -24.01 -7.78
N LEU A 353 27.37 -25.20 -8.28
CA LEU A 353 27.85 -26.49 -7.73
C LEU A 353 29.10 -26.94 -8.42
N GLU A 354 29.86 -27.82 -7.76
CA GLU A 354 30.96 -28.56 -8.40
C GLU A 354 30.42 -29.37 -9.60
N GLY A 355 30.89 -29.02 -10.82
CA GLY A 355 30.40 -29.62 -12.07
C GLY A 355 29.64 -28.70 -13.00
N GLY A 356 29.40 -27.42 -12.59
CA GLY A 356 28.79 -26.39 -13.42
C GLY A 356 27.26 -26.36 -13.38
N ASP A 357 26.62 -27.18 -12.53
CA ASP A 357 25.20 -27.11 -12.24
C ASP A 357 24.93 -25.93 -11.27
N THR A 358 23.73 -25.36 -11.34
CA THR A 358 23.27 -24.33 -10.40
C THR A 358 22.14 -24.83 -9.52
N ARG A 359 22.11 -24.37 -8.27
CA ARG A 359 20.95 -24.58 -7.39
C ARG A 359 20.40 -23.26 -6.88
N VAL A 360 19.08 -23.19 -6.74
CA VAL A 360 18.39 -22.07 -6.10
C VAL A 360 18.36 -22.25 -4.59
N VAL A 361 18.79 -21.23 -3.86
CA VAL A 361 18.82 -21.18 -2.39
C VAL A 361 18.03 -20.00 -1.92
N MET A 362 17.34 -20.14 -0.77
CA MET A 362 16.61 -19.05 -0.13
C MET A 362 17.26 -18.71 1.22
N HIS A 363 17.94 -17.57 1.29
CA HIS A 363 18.56 -17.05 2.53
C HIS A 363 17.54 -16.28 3.38
N LEU A 364 16.49 -16.97 3.83
CA LEU A 364 15.45 -16.37 4.66
C LEU A 364 15.95 -16.13 6.09
N HIS A 365 15.61 -14.96 6.64
CA HIS A 365 15.80 -14.72 8.06
C HIS A 365 15.03 -15.77 8.89
N PRO A 366 15.60 -16.33 9.98
CA PRO A 366 14.98 -17.41 10.76
C PRO A 366 13.57 -17.06 11.28
N ALA A 367 13.31 -15.79 11.60
CA ALA A 367 11.98 -15.35 12.01
C ALA A 367 10.93 -15.50 10.91
N LEU A 368 11.34 -15.38 9.64
CA LEU A 368 10.44 -15.39 8.48
C LEU A 368 10.31 -16.78 7.83
N ALA A 369 11.32 -17.63 7.97
CA ALA A 369 11.34 -18.96 7.35
C ALA A 369 10.06 -19.75 7.67
N PRO A 370 9.38 -20.34 6.66
CA PRO A 370 8.16 -21.15 6.90
C PRO A 370 8.42 -22.38 7.74
N ILE A 371 9.58 -23.01 7.55
CA ILE A 371 10.04 -24.18 8.31
C ILE A 371 11.23 -23.75 9.17
N LYS A 372 11.14 -23.94 10.47
CA LYS A 372 12.16 -23.49 11.44
C LYS A 372 13.27 -24.52 11.67
N ALA A 373 12.92 -25.80 11.52
CA ALA A 373 13.84 -26.94 11.62
C ALA A 373 13.30 -28.08 10.75
N ALA A 374 14.17 -28.86 10.13
CA ALA A 374 13.88 -29.99 9.30
C ALA A 374 14.70 -31.23 9.74
#